data_fe64f83b8da1acb1dcc50716d8dcf640
#
_entry.id   fe64f83b8da1acb1dcc50716d8dcf640
#
_cell.length_a   1.000
_cell.length_b   1.000
_cell.length_c   1.000
_cell.angle_alpha   90.00
_cell.angle_beta   90.00
_cell.angle_gamma   90.00
#
_symmetry.space_group_name_H-M   'P 1'
#
loop_
_entity.id
_entity.type
_entity.pdbx_description
1 polymer ?
#
loop_
_entity_poly.entity_id
_entity_poly.type
_entity_poly.pdbx_seq_one_letter_code
_entity_poly.pdbx_strand_id
1 'polypeptide(L)'
;MKLAKISLAAVLALGFLGAANAADTFEEAFTKGKLAGKIQATYVDQKDERAPIHDEQLTSIQLELGYVTDPFYGFRLGVTGQGNFLPFNSMRKSGTLYDKEWRTQGAVMSEAYLGYGIGQTDIKFGRQYVNTPLVAGNPTRAFKEAFEGLTIVNKDIPNTTLIGGWYYKFQGRSAVVTGGKEGRAPHFKDRVIVGGMGPVAYEFDNIFTGAVINQSIPNLKLPGAYARVTDLRRGALQGDINFYLAEANYKVPVGDFKLGFDAMYKGSRTTRGLEDLNYDGNMIGLRAGIYDFVGFSASYAYTTVGDNDALAFGLGNGPGSYTLLPIRGPFVFTGYAGMNTHKLLFEYDFKEVGAEGLKAKLHLVKGKQDAPHRNAGPTAANTHMNVKGWAAQASYDIPWVKGLSASVTYTALE
;
A
#
# COMPACT_ATOMS: atom_id res chain seq x y z
N MET A 1 13.04 -11.90 -2.77
CA MET A 1 11.80 -12.22 -2.02
C MET A 1 11.77 -11.80 -0.55
N LYS A 2 12.79 -11.17 0.00
CA LYS A 2 12.76 -10.61 1.37
C LYS A 2 12.01 -9.27 1.46
N LEU A 3 11.83 -8.54 0.38
CA LEU A 3 11.20 -7.19 0.40
C LEU A 3 9.67 -7.20 0.63
N ALA A 4 8.95 -8.19 0.14
CA ALA A 4 7.51 -8.31 0.44
C ALA A 4 7.25 -8.85 1.87
N LYS A 5 8.23 -9.52 2.49
CA LYS A 5 8.19 -9.89 3.91
C LYS A 5 8.58 -8.75 4.85
N ILE A 6 9.38 -7.80 4.37
CA ILE A 6 9.87 -6.68 5.21
C ILE A 6 8.76 -5.67 5.49
N SER A 7 7.80 -5.42 4.59
CA SER A 7 6.76 -4.42 4.84
C SER A 7 5.74 -4.87 5.92
N LEU A 8 5.31 -6.14 5.90
CA LEU A 8 4.44 -6.66 6.96
C LEU A 8 5.23 -7.04 8.22
N ALA A 9 6.44 -7.59 8.05
CA ALA A 9 7.31 -7.96 9.16
C ALA A 9 7.96 -6.75 9.84
N ALA A 10 8.25 -5.64 9.15
CA ALA A 10 8.80 -4.45 9.79
C ALA A 10 7.77 -3.71 10.66
N VAL A 11 6.51 -3.66 10.25
CA VAL A 11 5.43 -3.12 11.09
C VAL A 11 5.12 -4.06 12.27
N LEU A 12 5.31 -5.37 12.09
CA LEU A 12 5.09 -6.38 13.14
C LEU A 12 6.33 -6.64 13.99
N ALA A 13 7.55 -6.48 13.46
CA ALA A 13 8.80 -6.78 14.19
C ALA A 13 9.17 -5.74 15.26
N LEU A 14 8.69 -4.51 15.15
CA LEU A 14 8.84 -3.51 16.22
C LEU A 14 7.88 -3.75 17.40
N GLY A 15 6.92 -4.65 17.27
CA GLY A 15 5.91 -4.96 18.29
C GLY A 15 6.25 -6.13 19.23
N PHE A 16 7.08 -7.07 18.79
CA PHE A 16 7.38 -8.29 19.55
C PHE A 16 8.79 -8.26 20.16
N LEU A 17 9.13 -7.24 20.92
CA LEU A 17 10.23 -7.35 21.89
C LEU A 17 9.62 -7.98 23.15
N GLY A 18 9.78 -9.30 23.26
CA GLY A 18 9.30 -10.03 24.41
C GLY A 18 9.85 -9.43 25.71
N ALA A 19 9.09 -9.64 26.78
CA ALA A 19 9.37 -9.15 28.14
C ALA A 19 10.75 -9.51 28.72
N ALA A 20 11.61 -10.22 27.99
CA ALA A 20 12.92 -10.66 28.43
C ALA A 20 13.99 -9.54 28.54
N ASN A 21 13.73 -8.34 27.99
CA ASN A 21 14.61 -7.17 28.05
C ASN A 21 13.83 -5.87 28.29
N ALA A 22 12.78 -5.90 29.10
CA ALA A 22 12.06 -4.69 29.47
C ALA A 22 12.97 -3.76 30.31
N ALA A 23 12.81 -2.46 30.15
CA ALA A 23 13.50 -1.48 30.98
C ALA A 23 13.05 -1.59 32.44
N ASP A 24 13.99 -1.53 33.37
CA ASP A 24 13.72 -1.63 34.82
C ASP A 24 13.20 -0.31 35.37
N THR A 25 13.53 0.81 34.74
CA THR A 25 13.10 2.15 35.12
C THR A 25 12.51 2.92 33.95
N PHE A 26 11.70 3.93 34.25
CA PHE A 26 11.16 4.84 33.22
C PHE A 26 12.28 5.55 32.44
N GLU A 27 13.36 5.96 33.09
CA GLU A 27 14.52 6.57 32.44
C GLU A 27 15.20 5.60 31.46
N GLU A 28 15.37 4.35 31.87
CA GLU A 28 15.94 3.31 31.00
C GLU A 28 15.08 3.06 29.76
N ALA A 29 13.75 3.14 29.85
CA ALA A 29 12.88 3.01 28.71
C ALA A 29 13.22 4.01 27.61
N PHE A 30 13.61 5.22 27.97
CA PHE A 30 14.07 6.22 27.01
C PHE A 30 15.51 6.02 26.58
N THR A 31 16.42 5.71 27.48
CA THR A 31 17.86 5.58 27.14
C THR A 31 18.16 4.32 26.32
N LYS A 32 17.41 3.24 26.50
CA LYS A 32 17.49 1.97 25.74
C LYS A 32 16.60 1.95 24.49
N GLY A 33 15.85 3.02 24.22
CA GLY A 33 14.98 3.14 23.06
C GLY A 33 15.72 3.01 21.71
N LYS A 34 14.99 2.73 20.66
CA LYS A 34 15.54 2.48 19.33
C LYS A 34 15.28 3.67 18.40
N LEU A 35 16.37 4.21 17.86
CA LEU A 35 16.32 5.21 16.79
C LEU A 35 16.39 4.51 15.43
N ALA A 36 15.55 4.93 14.50
CA ALA A 36 15.57 4.52 13.11
C ALA A 36 15.46 5.75 12.22
N GLY A 37 16.14 5.74 11.08
CA GLY A 37 16.08 6.86 10.15
C GLY A 37 16.31 6.41 8.71
N LYS A 38 15.76 7.20 7.77
CA LYS A 38 15.92 7.01 6.34
C LYS A 38 16.07 8.37 5.66
N ILE A 39 17.06 8.49 4.79
CA ILE A 39 17.19 9.60 3.84
C ILE A 39 17.04 9.01 2.45
N GLN A 40 16.22 9.62 1.62
CA GLN A 40 15.99 9.18 0.25
C GLN A 40 15.98 10.37 -0.69
N ALA A 41 16.79 10.32 -1.75
CA ALA A 41 16.67 11.22 -2.89
C ALA A 41 15.92 10.51 -4.00
N THR A 42 14.91 11.16 -4.57
CA THR A 42 14.08 10.62 -5.65
C THR A 42 14.03 11.62 -6.79
N TYR A 43 14.47 11.19 -7.96
CA TYR A 43 14.23 11.92 -9.21
C TYR A 43 12.99 11.32 -9.87
N VAL A 44 12.07 12.18 -10.28
CA VAL A 44 10.84 11.82 -10.99
C VAL A 44 10.82 12.53 -12.33
N ASP A 45 10.63 11.77 -13.39
CA ASP A 45 10.35 12.24 -14.74
C ASP A 45 9.02 11.66 -15.19
N GLN A 46 8.05 12.50 -15.49
CA GLN A 46 6.73 12.09 -15.96
C GLN A 46 6.43 12.77 -17.28
N LYS A 47 5.99 11.96 -18.26
CA LYS A 47 5.42 12.43 -19.52
C LYS A 47 3.98 11.96 -19.62
N ASP A 48 3.10 12.84 -20.08
CA ASP A 48 1.72 12.48 -20.40
C ASP A 48 1.37 13.10 -21.75
N GLU A 49 1.14 12.27 -22.75
CA GLU A 49 0.84 12.67 -24.12
C GLU A 49 -0.61 13.15 -24.28
N ARG A 50 -1.44 12.99 -23.27
CA ARG A 50 -2.83 13.48 -23.28
C ARG A 50 -2.87 14.95 -22.87
N ALA A 51 -3.01 15.83 -23.86
CA ALA A 51 -3.15 17.27 -23.62
C ALA A 51 -4.27 17.59 -22.60
N PRO A 52 -4.12 18.57 -21.75
CA PRO A 52 -3.10 19.61 -21.62
C PRO A 52 -2.08 19.35 -20.48
N ILE A 53 -1.71 18.12 -20.25
CA ILE A 53 -0.82 17.74 -19.15
C ILE A 53 0.63 17.90 -19.62
N HIS A 54 1.40 18.65 -18.86
CA HIS A 54 2.79 18.96 -19.18
C HIS A 54 3.74 17.90 -18.65
N ASP A 55 4.80 17.65 -19.40
CA ASP A 55 5.95 16.89 -18.93
C ASP A 55 6.58 17.55 -17.72
N GLU A 56 6.91 16.77 -16.68
CA GLU A 56 7.47 17.28 -15.45
C GLU A 56 8.62 16.46 -14.94
N GLN A 57 9.61 17.19 -14.46
CA GLN A 57 10.78 16.63 -13.79
C GLN A 57 10.98 17.31 -12.45
N LEU A 58 11.28 16.54 -11.43
CA LEU A 58 11.61 17.06 -10.12
C LEU A 58 12.58 16.14 -9.37
N THR A 59 13.33 16.72 -8.47
CA THR A 59 14.09 16.01 -7.45
C THR A 59 13.47 16.27 -6.09
N SER A 60 13.29 15.23 -5.31
CA SER A 60 12.69 15.25 -3.99
C SER A 60 13.65 14.60 -3.00
N ILE A 61 13.92 15.25 -1.89
CA ILE A 61 14.72 14.70 -0.79
C ILE A 61 13.82 14.50 0.41
N GLN A 62 13.72 13.26 0.84
CA GLN A 62 12.85 12.78 1.90
C GLN A 62 13.70 12.39 3.11
N LEU A 63 13.25 12.80 4.29
CA LEU A 63 13.81 12.40 5.58
C LEU A 63 12.71 11.72 6.40
N GLU A 64 13.02 10.58 6.98
CA GLU A 64 12.21 9.95 8.00
C GLU A 64 13.08 9.67 9.22
N LEU A 65 12.61 10.07 10.39
CA LEU A 65 13.28 9.82 11.66
C LEU A 65 12.26 9.34 12.67
N GLY A 66 12.47 8.15 13.18
CA GLY A 66 11.61 7.48 14.15
C GLY A 66 12.35 7.10 15.41
N TYR A 67 11.65 7.15 16.52
CA TYR A 67 12.13 6.70 17.82
C TYR A 67 11.04 5.91 18.53
N VAL A 68 11.40 4.79 19.13
CA VAL A 68 10.52 3.96 19.96
C VAL A 68 11.22 3.67 21.28
N THR A 69 10.59 3.96 22.41
CA THR A 69 11.11 3.62 23.73
C THR A 69 11.21 2.10 23.88
N ASP A 70 12.13 1.65 24.71
CA ASP A 70 12.10 0.27 25.19
C ASP A 70 10.83 0.04 26.03
N PRO A 71 10.23 -1.17 26.05
CA PRO A 71 9.05 -1.42 26.87
C PRO A 71 9.28 -1.25 28.36
N PHE A 72 8.37 -0.55 29.04
CA PHE A 72 8.33 -0.41 30.49
C PHE A 72 6.96 -0.88 30.97
N TYR A 73 6.92 -1.98 31.73
CA TYR A 73 5.67 -2.70 32.07
C TYR A 73 4.76 -3.01 30.88
N GLY A 74 5.35 -3.32 29.71
CA GLY A 74 4.63 -3.58 28.47
C GLY A 74 4.26 -2.32 27.67
N PHE A 75 4.34 -1.12 28.25
CA PHE A 75 4.06 0.15 27.58
C PHE A 75 5.29 0.66 26.82
N ARG A 76 5.06 1.26 25.67
CA ARG A 76 6.07 1.97 24.87
C ARG A 76 5.46 3.18 24.18
N LEU A 77 6.29 4.17 23.92
CA LEU A 77 5.94 5.34 23.12
C LEU A 77 6.69 5.26 21.78
N GLY A 78 6.00 5.55 20.69
CA GLY A 78 6.61 5.64 19.37
C GLY A 78 6.31 6.99 18.72
N VAL A 79 7.34 7.61 18.15
CA VAL A 79 7.21 8.84 17.36
C VAL A 79 7.99 8.70 16.05
N THR A 80 7.44 9.16 14.94
CA THR A 80 8.13 9.22 13.64
C THR A 80 7.74 10.49 12.91
N GLY A 81 8.75 11.28 12.57
CA GLY A 81 8.62 12.45 11.71
C GLY A 81 8.99 12.12 10.27
N GLN A 82 8.24 12.65 9.33
CA GLN A 82 8.58 12.68 7.90
C GLN A 82 8.79 14.12 7.45
N GLY A 83 9.79 14.34 6.62
CA GLY A 83 10.05 15.63 5.97
C GLY A 83 10.36 15.44 4.49
N ASN A 84 10.00 16.42 3.68
CA ASN A 84 10.35 16.47 2.27
C ASN A 84 10.67 17.88 1.84
N PHE A 85 11.71 18.02 0.99
CA PHE A 85 12.04 19.29 0.36
C PHE A 85 12.51 19.06 -1.08
N LEU A 86 12.36 20.09 -1.91
CA LEU A 86 12.77 20.11 -3.31
C LEU A 86 14.01 20.98 -3.44
N PRO A 87 15.22 20.40 -3.61
CA PRO A 87 16.48 21.15 -3.59
C PRO A 87 16.67 22.03 -4.81
N PHE A 88 16.06 21.64 -5.93
CA PHE A 88 16.11 22.40 -7.17
C PHE A 88 14.70 22.85 -7.52
N ASN A 89 14.56 24.13 -7.77
CA ASN A 89 13.25 24.74 -7.97
C ASN A 89 12.67 24.39 -9.34
N SER A 90 12.28 23.13 -9.52
CA SER A 90 11.56 22.67 -10.71
C SER A 90 10.12 23.15 -10.64
N MET A 91 9.94 24.46 -10.79
CA MET A 91 8.65 25.12 -10.66
C MET A 91 7.88 25.14 -11.98
N ARG A 92 7.65 24.01 -12.60
CA ARG A 92 6.53 23.95 -13.55
C ARG A 92 5.27 23.60 -12.77
N LYS A 93 4.26 24.46 -12.86
CA LYS A 93 2.93 24.21 -12.28
C LYS A 93 2.25 23.19 -13.15
N SER A 94 2.32 21.92 -12.77
CA SER A 94 1.57 20.89 -13.42
C SER A 94 0.16 20.78 -12.86
N GLY A 95 -0.73 20.32 -13.71
CA GLY A 95 -2.12 20.11 -13.37
C GLY A 95 -2.44 18.71 -12.83
N THR A 96 -1.48 17.77 -12.76
CA THR A 96 -1.77 16.39 -12.39
C THR A 96 -1.69 16.15 -10.89
N LEU A 97 -2.55 15.30 -10.38
CA LEU A 97 -2.53 14.91 -8.98
C LEU A 97 -1.24 14.15 -8.60
N TYR A 98 -0.67 13.41 -9.55
CA TYR A 98 0.59 12.70 -9.35
C TYR A 98 1.74 13.65 -9.02
N ASP A 99 1.86 14.74 -9.77
CA ASP A 99 2.91 15.73 -9.57
C ASP A 99 2.69 16.48 -8.24
N LYS A 100 1.44 16.75 -7.89
CA LYS A 100 1.09 17.37 -6.62
C LYS A 100 1.48 16.52 -5.41
N GLU A 101 1.49 15.21 -5.53
CA GLU A 101 1.94 14.30 -4.47
C GLU A 101 3.47 14.29 -4.29
N TRP A 102 4.24 14.54 -5.36
CA TRP A 102 5.70 14.61 -5.28
C TRP A 102 6.22 16.01 -4.93
N ARG A 103 5.52 17.07 -5.34
CA ARG A 103 5.89 18.47 -5.06
C ARG A 103 5.67 18.93 -3.64
N THR A 104 5.20 18.09 -2.80
CA THR A 104 4.87 18.37 -1.41
C THR A 104 6.12 18.69 -0.60
N GLN A 105 6.12 19.83 0.12
CA GLN A 105 7.21 20.25 0.98
C GLN A 105 6.74 20.49 2.42
N GLY A 106 7.66 20.30 3.37
CA GLY A 106 7.41 20.50 4.80
C GLY A 106 7.62 19.24 5.61
N ALA A 107 7.05 19.18 6.79
CA ALA A 107 7.18 18.05 7.69
C ALA A 107 5.86 17.70 8.36
N VAL A 108 5.73 16.45 8.80
CA VAL A 108 4.59 15.95 9.55
C VAL A 108 5.05 14.86 10.53
N MET A 109 4.45 14.83 11.70
CA MET A 109 4.58 13.71 12.65
C MET A 109 3.58 12.64 12.25
N SER A 110 4.07 11.60 11.57
CA SER A 110 3.25 10.53 11.00
C SER A 110 2.97 9.39 11.98
N GLU A 111 3.86 9.20 12.96
CA GLU A 111 3.58 8.34 14.09
C GLU A 111 3.73 9.11 15.39
N ALA A 112 2.78 8.94 16.28
CA ALA A 112 2.76 9.38 17.65
C ALA A 112 1.76 8.50 18.39
N TYR A 113 2.22 7.41 19.00
CA TYR A 113 1.35 6.40 19.59
C TYR A 113 1.83 5.92 20.95
N LEU A 114 0.88 5.49 21.76
CA LEU A 114 1.10 4.63 22.92
C LEU A 114 0.92 3.18 22.48
N GLY A 115 1.92 2.35 22.71
CA GLY A 115 1.86 0.92 22.49
C GLY A 115 1.78 0.16 23.82
N TYR A 116 1.10 -1.00 23.81
CA TYR A 116 1.05 -1.93 24.93
C TYR A 116 1.17 -3.36 24.43
N GLY A 117 2.11 -4.11 24.99
CA GLY A 117 2.32 -5.52 24.69
C GLY A 117 1.99 -6.40 25.87
N ILE A 118 1.18 -7.43 25.67
CA ILE A 118 0.85 -8.45 26.66
C ILE A 118 0.74 -9.82 25.99
N GLY A 119 1.50 -10.80 26.48
CA GLY A 119 1.59 -12.11 25.81
C GLY A 119 2.03 -11.93 24.35
N GLN A 120 1.26 -12.46 23.42
CA GLN A 120 1.47 -12.24 21.98
C GLN A 120 0.46 -11.24 21.38
N THR A 121 -0.09 -10.37 22.21
CA THR A 121 -0.99 -9.28 21.81
C THR A 121 -0.24 -7.95 21.82
N ASP A 122 -0.31 -7.23 20.70
CA ASP A 122 0.23 -5.89 20.52
C ASP A 122 -0.90 -4.90 20.26
N ILE A 123 -0.94 -3.82 21.03
CA ILE A 123 -1.94 -2.77 20.94
C ILE A 123 -1.21 -1.45 20.65
N LYS A 124 -1.70 -0.67 19.67
CA LYS A 124 -1.23 0.68 19.37
C LYS A 124 -2.41 1.64 19.32
N PHE A 125 -2.32 2.75 20.04
CA PHE A 125 -3.30 3.83 20.00
C PHE A 125 -2.62 5.16 19.68
N GLY A 126 -3.12 5.84 18.66
CA GLY A 126 -2.59 7.12 18.16
C GLY A 126 -2.25 7.06 16.67
N ARG A 127 -1.35 7.96 16.23
CA ARG A 127 -0.88 8.03 14.84
C ARG A 127 0.09 6.91 14.53
N GLN A 128 -0.14 6.19 13.45
CA GLN A 128 0.63 4.99 13.12
C GLN A 128 0.57 4.64 11.63
N TYR A 129 1.59 3.98 11.14
CA TYR A 129 1.54 3.31 9.84
C TYR A 129 0.70 2.05 9.96
N VAL A 130 -0.32 1.94 9.11
CA VAL A 130 -1.23 0.79 9.05
C VAL A 130 -0.99 0.02 7.77
N ASN A 131 -0.90 -1.31 7.88
CA ASN A 131 -0.75 -2.21 6.76
C ASN A 131 -1.56 -3.49 7.00
N THR A 132 -2.87 -3.38 6.91
CA THR A 132 -3.81 -4.52 6.92
C THR A 132 -4.27 -4.83 5.50
N PRO A 133 -4.91 -5.97 5.24
CA PRO A 133 -5.29 -6.35 3.87
C PRO A 133 -6.22 -5.36 3.15
N LEU A 134 -7.08 -4.65 3.89
CA LEU A 134 -8.09 -3.72 3.34
C LEU A 134 -7.91 -2.27 3.79
N VAL A 135 -7.09 -2.02 4.81
CA VAL A 135 -6.75 -0.67 5.27
C VAL A 135 -5.23 -0.57 5.34
N ALA A 136 -4.63 0.15 4.42
CA ALA A 136 -3.19 0.22 4.34
C ALA A 136 -2.71 1.55 3.74
N GLY A 137 -1.67 2.12 4.34
CA GLY A 137 -0.96 3.25 3.79
C GLY A 137 -0.02 2.84 2.65
N ASN A 138 0.25 3.75 1.73
CA ASN A 138 1.19 3.56 0.63
C ASN A 138 2.48 4.34 0.88
N PRO A 139 3.67 3.71 0.81
CA PRO A 139 4.95 4.36 1.07
C PRO A 139 5.65 4.93 -0.17
N THR A 140 5.00 4.97 -1.34
CA THR A 140 5.67 5.17 -2.63
C THR A 140 5.73 6.62 -3.12
N ARG A 141 5.46 7.61 -2.27
CA ARG A 141 5.54 9.03 -2.60
C ARG A 141 6.45 9.77 -1.62
N ALA A 142 6.43 11.11 -1.69
CA ALA A 142 7.21 11.97 -0.79
C ALA A 142 6.87 11.73 0.69
N PHE A 143 5.60 11.51 0.99
CA PHE A 143 5.13 11.12 2.33
C PHE A 143 4.43 9.76 2.28
N LYS A 144 4.71 8.93 3.28
CA LYS A 144 3.96 7.70 3.54
C LYS A 144 2.63 8.05 4.16
N GLU A 145 1.59 7.33 3.78
CA GLU A 145 0.29 7.46 4.41
C GLU A 145 0.27 6.85 5.81
N ALA A 146 -0.51 7.47 6.70
CA ALA A 146 -0.68 7.01 8.07
C ALA A 146 -2.14 7.19 8.52
N PHE A 147 -2.52 6.50 9.59
CA PHE A 147 -3.84 6.57 10.21
C PHE A 147 -3.71 6.96 11.67
N GLU A 148 -4.75 7.57 12.24
CA GLU A 148 -4.86 7.84 13.67
C GLU A 148 -6.03 7.05 14.24
N GLY A 149 -5.74 6.21 15.26
CA GLY A 149 -6.73 5.32 15.86
C GLY A 149 -6.10 4.19 16.64
N LEU A 150 -6.81 3.07 16.71
CA LEU A 150 -6.44 1.86 17.46
C LEU A 150 -6.12 0.72 16.47
N THR A 151 -5.03 0.01 16.71
CA THR A 151 -4.73 -1.29 16.09
C THR A 151 -4.43 -2.31 17.17
N ILE A 152 -5.00 -3.50 17.03
CA ILE A 152 -4.75 -4.67 17.89
C ILE A 152 -4.28 -5.81 16.99
N VAL A 153 -3.16 -6.43 17.33
CA VAL A 153 -2.64 -7.63 16.65
C VAL A 153 -2.44 -8.71 17.71
N ASN A 154 -3.05 -9.86 17.50
CA ASN A 154 -2.93 -11.02 18.40
C ASN A 154 -2.38 -12.22 17.64
N LYS A 155 -1.46 -12.96 18.27
CA LYS A 155 -0.85 -14.20 17.76
C LYS A 155 -0.86 -15.34 18.79
N ASP A 156 -1.73 -15.27 19.80
CA ASP A 156 -1.84 -16.32 20.81
C ASP A 156 -2.34 -17.65 20.22
N ILE A 157 -3.09 -17.60 19.12
CA ILE A 157 -3.51 -18.80 18.38
C ILE A 157 -2.36 -19.25 17.46
N PRO A 158 -1.84 -20.47 17.60
CA PRO A 158 -0.75 -21.00 16.78
C PRO A 158 -1.02 -20.82 15.28
N ASN A 159 -0.02 -20.37 14.54
CA ASN A 159 -0.08 -20.13 13.08
C ASN A 159 -1.21 -19.20 12.63
N THR A 160 -1.81 -18.42 13.53
CA THR A 160 -2.92 -17.53 13.24
C THR A 160 -2.60 -16.12 13.75
N THR A 161 -2.74 -15.12 12.88
CA THR A 161 -2.69 -13.71 13.27
C THR A 161 -4.06 -13.12 13.13
N LEU A 162 -4.57 -12.54 14.23
CA LEU A 162 -5.80 -11.76 14.26
C LEU A 162 -5.44 -10.27 14.28
N ILE A 163 -6.14 -9.47 13.51
CA ILE A 163 -5.94 -8.02 13.44
C ILE A 163 -7.30 -7.34 13.60
N GLY A 164 -7.38 -6.36 14.53
CA GLY A 164 -8.50 -5.44 14.67
C GLY A 164 -8.02 -4.01 14.52
N GLY A 165 -8.82 -3.15 13.92
CA GLY A 165 -8.50 -1.74 13.77
C GLY A 165 -9.72 -0.84 13.81
N TRP A 166 -9.53 0.35 14.41
CA TRP A 166 -10.48 1.47 14.40
C TRP A 166 -9.72 2.76 14.16
N TYR A 167 -10.08 3.50 13.11
CA TYR A 167 -9.39 4.74 12.73
C TYR A 167 -10.41 5.85 12.45
N TYR A 168 -10.04 7.08 12.85
CA TYR A 168 -10.89 8.26 12.73
C TYR A 168 -10.21 9.44 12.04
N LYS A 169 -8.90 9.33 11.70
CA LYS A 169 -8.20 10.26 10.84
C LYS A 169 -7.22 9.55 9.93
N PHE A 170 -6.91 10.20 8.83
CA PHE A 170 -5.98 9.75 7.81
C PHE A 170 -5.04 10.87 7.40
N GLN A 171 -3.78 10.52 7.22
CA GLN A 171 -2.76 11.35 6.59
C GLN A 171 -2.52 10.81 5.19
N GLY A 172 -2.84 11.61 4.18
CA GLY A 172 -2.54 11.29 2.78
C GLY A 172 -1.07 11.53 2.43
N ARG A 173 -0.74 11.37 1.16
CA ARG A 173 0.59 11.60 0.60
C ARG A 173 0.92 13.07 0.36
N SER A 174 -0.08 13.93 0.37
CA SER A 174 0.04 15.39 0.24
C SER A 174 -1.16 16.08 0.88
N ALA A 175 -1.07 17.37 1.14
CA ALA A 175 -2.20 18.14 1.64
C ALA A 175 -3.37 18.20 0.64
N VAL A 176 -3.10 18.21 -0.67
CA VAL A 176 -4.14 18.24 -1.71
C VAL A 176 -5.05 17.03 -1.64
N VAL A 177 -4.51 15.86 -1.37
CA VAL A 177 -5.29 14.61 -1.27
C VAL A 177 -6.41 14.71 -0.24
N THR A 178 -6.16 15.42 0.85
CA THR A 178 -7.14 15.63 1.94
C THR A 178 -7.77 17.04 1.93
N GLY A 179 -7.78 17.71 0.77
CA GLY A 179 -8.44 19.02 0.58
C GLY A 179 -7.64 20.22 1.05
N GLY A 180 -6.34 20.08 1.29
CA GLY A 180 -5.44 21.18 1.66
C GLY A 180 -4.81 21.87 0.44
N LYS A 181 -3.88 22.79 0.71
CA LYS A 181 -3.17 23.57 -0.32
C LYS A 181 -2.07 22.73 -0.99
N GLU A 182 -1.92 22.93 -2.31
CA GLU A 182 -0.83 22.36 -3.10
C GLU A 182 0.55 22.74 -2.53
N GLY A 183 1.53 21.84 -2.65
CA GLY A 183 2.91 22.03 -2.20
C GLY A 183 3.11 21.95 -0.69
N ARG A 184 2.08 21.66 0.09
CA ARG A 184 2.14 21.55 1.55
C ARG A 184 2.21 20.09 2.01
N ALA A 185 2.95 19.84 3.09
CA ALA A 185 2.97 18.58 3.78
C ALA A 185 1.56 18.15 4.21
N PRO A 186 1.25 16.85 4.20
CA PRO A 186 -0.05 16.35 4.62
C PRO A 186 -0.30 16.60 6.12
N HIS A 187 -1.57 16.59 6.48
CA HIS A 187 -2.03 16.63 7.86
C HIS A 187 -3.06 15.51 8.08
N PHE A 188 -3.21 15.07 9.32
CA PHE A 188 -4.28 14.15 9.69
C PHE A 188 -5.64 14.86 9.59
N LYS A 189 -6.54 14.27 8.84
CA LYS A 189 -7.91 14.76 8.59
C LYS A 189 -8.90 13.60 8.67
N ASP A 190 -10.14 13.94 8.84
CA ASP A 190 -11.33 13.10 8.68
C ASP A 190 -11.65 12.83 7.18
N ARG A 191 -10.60 12.66 6.36
CA ARG A 191 -10.70 12.42 4.92
C ARG A 191 -9.77 11.30 4.51
N VAL A 192 -10.29 10.29 3.82
CA VAL A 192 -9.56 9.10 3.39
C VAL A 192 -9.68 8.87 1.89
N ILE A 193 -8.62 8.37 1.28
CA ILE A 193 -8.67 7.83 -0.08
C ILE A 193 -9.34 6.45 -0.04
N VAL A 194 -10.29 6.25 -0.94
CA VAL A 194 -10.86 4.95 -1.25
C VAL A 194 -10.22 4.46 -2.55
N GLY A 195 -9.44 3.41 -2.47
CA GLY A 195 -8.72 2.86 -3.62
C GLY A 195 -9.69 2.43 -4.73
N GLY A 196 -9.49 2.89 -5.95
CA GLY A 196 -10.40 2.64 -7.08
C GLY A 196 -11.48 3.71 -7.28
N MET A 197 -11.83 4.50 -6.28
CA MET A 197 -12.86 5.55 -6.37
C MET A 197 -12.31 6.93 -6.77
N GLY A 198 -11.16 6.96 -7.40
CA GLY A 198 -10.50 8.18 -7.87
C GLY A 198 -9.50 8.76 -6.87
N PRO A 199 -8.83 9.86 -7.25
CA PRO A 199 -7.70 10.41 -6.51
C PRO A 199 -8.09 11.38 -5.39
N VAL A 200 -9.37 11.68 -5.21
CA VAL A 200 -9.86 12.65 -4.21
C VAL A 200 -10.32 11.90 -2.97
N ALA A 201 -9.94 12.41 -1.79
CA ALA A 201 -10.37 11.86 -0.52
C ALA A 201 -11.84 12.19 -0.21
N TYR A 202 -12.49 11.28 0.47
CA TYR A 202 -13.85 11.41 1.01
C TYR A 202 -13.78 11.74 2.49
N GLU A 203 -14.65 12.58 2.99
CA GLU A 203 -14.86 12.75 4.44
C GLU A 203 -15.45 11.48 5.02
N PHE A 204 -15.09 11.13 6.25
CA PHE A 204 -15.58 9.93 6.92
C PHE A 204 -15.61 10.14 8.44
N ASP A 205 -16.42 9.33 9.12
CA ASP A 205 -16.49 9.35 10.58
C ASP A 205 -15.57 8.29 11.19
N ASN A 206 -15.73 7.03 10.79
CA ASN A 206 -14.94 5.92 11.36
C ASN A 206 -14.60 4.88 10.29
N ILE A 207 -13.45 4.25 10.48
CA ILE A 207 -13.02 3.04 9.78
C ILE A 207 -12.88 1.92 10.79
N PHE A 208 -13.55 0.81 10.55
CA PHE A 208 -13.40 -0.43 11.29
C PHE A 208 -12.83 -1.50 10.37
N THR A 209 -11.87 -2.29 10.86
CA THR A 209 -11.33 -3.41 10.10
C THR A 209 -11.03 -4.59 11.00
N GLY A 210 -11.26 -5.79 10.46
CA GLY A 210 -10.85 -7.06 11.05
C GLY A 210 -10.19 -7.93 10.01
N ALA A 211 -9.14 -8.66 10.40
CA ALA A 211 -8.50 -9.63 9.52
C ALA A 211 -8.03 -10.86 10.31
N VAL A 212 -8.06 -11.99 9.63
CA VAL A 212 -7.46 -13.25 10.06
C VAL A 212 -6.46 -13.70 9.00
N ILE A 213 -5.28 -14.12 9.43
CA ILE A 213 -4.25 -14.70 8.56
C ILE A 213 -3.86 -16.04 9.17
N ASN A 214 -4.31 -17.13 8.57
CA ASN A 214 -4.00 -18.50 9.02
C ASN A 214 -2.92 -19.12 8.15
N GLN A 215 -1.99 -19.84 8.78
CA GLN A 215 -0.88 -20.57 8.18
C GLN A 215 -0.72 -21.97 8.81
N SER A 216 -1.81 -22.56 9.32
CA SER A 216 -1.79 -23.88 9.96
C SER A 216 -1.53 -25.01 8.96
N ILE A 217 -1.84 -24.81 7.69
CA ILE A 217 -1.57 -25.77 6.63
C ILE A 217 -0.19 -25.44 6.04
N PRO A 218 0.74 -26.41 5.98
CA PRO A 218 2.06 -26.19 5.40
C PRO A 218 1.98 -25.60 3.99
N ASN A 219 2.83 -24.60 3.72
CA ASN A 219 2.92 -23.91 2.44
C ASN A 219 1.67 -23.10 2.02
N LEU A 220 0.61 -23.07 2.82
CA LEU A 220 -0.63 -22.37 2.54
C LEU A 220 -0.84 -21.22 3.54
N LYS A 221 -1.09 -20.01 3.01
CA LYS A 221 -1.49 -18.82 3.78
C LYS A 221 -2.88 -18.42 3.34
N LEU A 222 -3.79 -18.26 4.31
CA LEU A 222 -5.20 -17.92 4.11
C LEU A 222 -5.52 -16.58 4.80
N PRO A 223 -5.38 -15.44 4.12
CA PRO A 223 -5.88 -14.16 4.59
C PRO A 223 -7.38 -14.03 4.34
N GLY A 224 -8.11 -13.60 5.36
CA GLY A 224 -9.48 -13.12 5.26
C GLY A 224 -9.59 -11.75 5.93
N ALA A 225 -10.35 -10.82 5.36
CA ALA A 225 -10.52 -9.50 5.95
C ALA A 225 -11.87 -8.88 5.61
N TYR A 226 -12.31 -8.03 6.53
CA TYR A 226 -13.45 -7.14 6.39
C TYR A 226 -13.05 -5.73 6.82
N ALA A 227 -13.55 -4.71 6.12
CA ALA A 227 -13.46 -3.33 6.56
C ALA A 227 -14.76 -2.59 6.25
N ARG A 228 -15.09 -1.62 7.08
CA ARG A 228 -16.23 -0.70 6.88
C ARG A 228 -15.77 0.72 7.18
N VAL A 229 -16.13 1.64 6.31
CA VAL A 229 -16.07 3.07 6.57
C VAL A 229 -17.50 3.60 6.69
N THR A 230 -17.72 4.38 7.73
CA THR A 230 -19.05 4.95 8.04
C THR A 230 -19.11 6.41 7.66
N ASP A 231 -20.30 6.83 7.22
CA ASP A 231 -20.59 8.21 6.84
C ASP A 231 -19.58 8.82 5.87
N LEU A 232 -19.24 8.04 4.84
CA LEU A 232 -18.38 8.51 3.76
C LEU A 232 -19.12 9.58 2.95
N ARG A 233 -18.55 10.78 2.84
CA ARG A 233 -19.21 11.96 2.25
C ARG A 233 -18.38 12.60 1.15
N ARG A 234 -19.07 13.01 0.07
CA ARG A 234 -18.51 13.84 -0.99
C ARG A 234 -19.61 14.72 -1.61
N GLY A 235 -19.64 16.00 -1.25
CA GLY A 235 -20.75 16.88 -1.63
C GLY A 235 -22.05 16.43 -0.99
N ALA A 236 -23.07 16.21 -1.79
CA ALA A 236 -24.39 15.71 -1.34
C ALA A 236 -24.44 14.18 -1.14
N LEU A 237 -23.42 13.44 -1.60
CA LEU A 237 -23.37 11.99 -1.49
C LEU A 237 -22.91 11.59 -0.10
N GLN A 238 -23.66 10.74 0.57
CA GLN A 238 -23.34 10.21 1.90
C GLN A 238 -23.81 8.77 2.05
N GLY A 239 -22.97 7.92 2.64
CA GLY A 239 -23.31 6.53 2.93
C GLY A 239 -22.11 5.80 3.55
N ASP A 240 -22.25 4.50 3.67
CA ASP A 240 -21.17 3.63 4.14
C ASP A 240 -20.64 2.81 2.97
N ILE A 241 -19.40 2.33 3.09
CA ILE A 241 -18.85 1.34 2.18
C ILE A 241 -18.22 0.20 2.97
N ASN A 242 -18.49 -1.02 2.54
CA ASN A 242 -17.97 -2.25 3.12
C ASN A 242 -17.03 -2.92 2.12
N PHE A 243 -15.95 -3.51 2.61
CA PHE A 243 -14.95 -4.22 1.82
C PHE A 243 -14.75 -5.63 2.34
N TYR A 244 -14.53 -6.55 1.43
CA TYR A 244 -14.35 -7.98 1.72
C TYR A 244 -13.11 -8.50 1.00
N LEU A 245 -12.36 -9.37 1.66
CA LEU A 245 -11.24 -10.09 1.09
C LEU A 245 -11.21 -11.52 1.60
N ALA A 246 -11.08 -12.46 0.69
CA ALA A 246 -10.65 -13.82 0.97
C ALA A 246 -9.53 -14.18 0.01
N GLU A 247 -8.44 -14.76 0.52
CA GLU A 247 -7.27 -15.05 -0.29
C GLU A 247 -6.67 -16.40 0.13
N ALA A 248 -6.10 -17.13 -0.83
CA ALA A 248 -5.32 -18.33 -0.61
C ALA A 248 -4.00 -18.18 -1.35
N ASN A 249 -2.88 -18.32 -0.65
CA ASN A 249 -1.54 -18.26 -1.22
C ASN A 249 -0.82 -19.56 -0.91
N TYR A 250 -0.64 -20.41 -1.90
CA TYR A 250 0.05 -21.68 -1.80
C TYR A 250 1.41 -21.61 -2.48
N LYS A 251 2.47 -21.98 -1.78
CA LYS A 251 3.82 -21.96 -2.32
C LYS A 251 4.60 -23.18 -1.82
N VAL A 252 4.81 -24.15 -2.70
CA VAL A 252 5.45 -25.42 -2.40
C VAL A 252 6.85 -25.49 -3.01
N PRO A 253 7.88 -25.94 -2.27
CA PRO A 253 9.20 -26.23 -2.82
C PRO A 253 9.14 -27.48 -3.71
N VAL A 254 9.81 -27.42 -4.87
CA VAL A 254 9.96 -28.52 -5.83
C VAL A 254 11.42 -28.55 -6.28
N GLY A 255 12.24 -29.40 -5.65
CA GLY A 255 13.69 -29.36 -5.86
C GLY A 255 14.27 -27.98 -5.53
N ASP A 256 14.98 -27.38 -6.47
CA ASP A 256 15.70 -26.13 -6.30
C ASP A 256 14.85 -24.87 -6.55
N PHE A 257 13.56 -25.02 -6.85
CA PHE A 257 12.65 -23.92 -7.09
C PHE A 257 11.34 -24.07 -6.31
N LYS A 258 10.46 -23.08 -6.38
CA LYS A 258 9.14 -23.13 -5.76
C LYS A 258 8.05 -22.91 -6.80
N LEU A 259 6.99 -23.70 -6.73
CA LEU A 259 5.73 -23.42 -7.42
C LEU A 259 4.82 -22.62 -6.51
N GLY A 260 4.13 -21.62 -7.06
CA GLY A 260 3.16 -20.81 -6.33
C GLY A 260 1.85 -20.71 -7.08
N PHE A 261 0.75 -20.80 -6.31
CA PHE A 261 -0.62 -20.63 -6.77
C PHE A 261 -1.35 -19.74 -5.79
N ASP A 262 -1.92 -18.66 -6.29
CA ASP A 262 -2.68 -17.73 -5.47
C ASP A 262 -4.08 -17.53 -6.06
N ALA A 263 -5.08 -17.46 -5.18
CA ALA A 263 -6.45 -17.12 -5.53
C ALA A 263 -6.93 -16.01 -4.59
N MET A 264 -7.69 -15.06 -5.13
CA MET A 264 -8.21 -13.91 -4.39
C MET A 264 -9.66 -13.63 -4.81
N TYR A 265 -10.50 -13.38 -3.82
CA TYR A 265 -11.79 -12.72 -3.99
C TYR A 265 -11.78 -11.41 -3.23
N LYS A 266 -12.17 -10.32 -3.90
CA LYS A 266 -12.42 -9.00 -3.31
C LYS A 266 -13.80 -8.52 -3.67
N GLY A 267 -14.43 -7.80 -2.75
CA GLY A 267 -15.70 -7.14 -3.01
C GLY A 267 -15.81 -5.82 -2.27
N SER A 268 -16.63 -4.94 -2.80
CA SER A 268 -17.10 -3.71 -2.16
C SER A 268 -18.62 -3.62 -2.22
N ARG A 269 -19.21 -2.96 -1.23
CA ARG A 269 -20.66 -2.69 -1.16
C ARG A 269 -20.87 -1.32 -0.57
N THR A 270 -21.56 -0.47 -1.30
CA THR A 270 -21.99 0.87 -0.88
C THR A 270 -23.39 0.81 -0.30
N THR A 271 -23.79 1.83 0.45
CA THR A 271 -25.12 1.97 1.03
C THR A 271 -25.60 3.41 0.92
N ARG A 272 -26.91 3.61 0.99
CA ARG A 272 -27.55 4.93 0.95
C ARG A 272 -27.20 5.69 -0.35
N GLY A 273 -26.90 6.99 -0.26
CA GLY A 273 -26.59 7.84 -1.40
C GLY A 273 -25.28 7.53 -2.14
N LEU A 274 -24.48 6.56 -1.68
CA LEU A 274 -23.30 6.10 -2.41
C LEU A 274 -23.59 4.99 -3.41
N GLU A 275 -24.77 4.37 -3.37
CA GLU A 275 -25.18 3.27 -4.29
C GLU A 275 -25.15 3.74 -5.75
N ASP A 276 -25.53 5.00 -6.01
CA ASP A 276 -25.50 5.59 -7.34
C ASP A 276 -24.08 5.75 -7.93
N LEU A 277 -23.03 5.61 -7.12
CA LEU A 277 -21.65 5.63 -7.59
C LEU A 277 -21.21 4.32 -8.27
N ASN A 278 -22.01 3.25 -8.14
CA ASN A 278 -21.80 1.93 -8.77
C ASN A 278 -20.42 1.31 -8.40
N TYR A 279 -20.13 1.22 -7.09
CA TYR A 279 -18.94 0.56 -6.54
C TYR A 279 -19.29 -0.70 -5.74
N ASP A 280 -20.34 -1.42 -6.16
CA ASP A 280 -20.78 -2.69 -5.57
C ASP A 280 -20.14 -3.92 -6.25
N GLY A 281 -18.99 -3.68 -6.87
CA GLY A 281 -18.28 -4.67 -7.65
C GLY A 281 -17.57 -5.74 -6.84
N ASN A 282 -17.18 -6.80 -7.54
CA ASN A 282 -16.35 -7.86 -7.03
C ASN A 282 -15.29 -8.26 -8.06
N MET A 283 -14.17 -8.79 -7.56
CA MET A 283 -13.03 -9.22 -8.36
C MET A 283 -12.61 -10.62 -7.95
N ILE A 284 -12.36 -11.47 -8.94
CA ILE A 284 -11.61 -12.71 -8.78
C ILE A 284 -10.21 -12.48 -9.34
N GLY A 285 -9.19 -12.90 -8.60
CA GLY A 285 -7.80 -12.87 -9.01
C GLY A 285 -7.15 -14.24 -8.88
N LEU A 286 -6.40 -14.64 -9.91
CA LEU A 286 -5.60 -15.86 -9.90
C LEU A 286 -4.17 -15.52 -10.25
N ARG A 287 -3.22 -16.20 -9.66
CA ARG A 287 -1.80 -16.09 -10.03
C ARG A 287 -1.11 -17.44 -9.89
N ALA A 288 -0.31 -17.80 -10.89
CA ALA A 288 0.58 -18.96 -10.84
C ALA A 288 2.00 -18.56 -11.23
N GLY A 289 3.02 -19.22 -10.65
CA GLY A 289 4.39 -18.87 -10.96
C GLY A 289 5.41 -19.88 -10.48
N ILE A 290 6.60 -19.74 -11.06
CA ILE A 290 7.84 -20.43 -10.67
C ILE A 290 8.71 -19.38 -9.98
N TYR A 291 9.30 -19.73 -8.85
CA TYR A 291 10.07 -18.82 -8.01
C TYR A 291 11.40 -19.42 -7.60
N ASP A 292 12.40 -18.57 -7.52
CA ASP A 292 13.73 -18.88 -6.98
C ASP A 292 14.50 -19.93 -7.82
N PHE A 293 14.22 -20.08 -9.12
CA PHE A 293 14.96 -21.00 -10.01
C PHE A 293 16.25 -20.31 -10.48
N VAL A 294 17.38 -20.64 -9.86
CA VAL A 294 18.70 -20.02 -10.14
C VAL A 294 18.60 -18.48 -10.23
N GLY A 295 17.98 -17.89 -9.21
CA GLY A 295 17.73 -16.44 -9.16
C GLY A 295 16.55 -15.94 -10.01
N PHE A 296 16.03 -16.72 -10.94
CA PHE A 296 14.92 -16.37 -11.81
C PHE A 296 13.56 -16.69 -11.16
N SER A 297 12.59 -15.80 -11.36
CA SER A 297 11.19 -16.05 -11.03
C SER A 297 10.29 -15.50 -12.14
N ALA A 298 9.25 -16.23 -12.45
CA ALA A 298 8.22 -15.82 -13.42
C ALA A 298 6.83 -16.12 -12.87
N SER A 299 5.89 -15.20 -13.07
CA SER A 299 4.49 -15.43 -12.71
C SER A 299 3.54 -14.82 -13.72
N TYR A 300 2.41 -15.50 -13.90
CA TYR A 300 1.25 -14.99 -14.63
C TYR A 300 0.12 -14.74 -13.64
N ALA A 301 -0.52 -13.59 -13.78
CA ALA A 301 -1.69 -13.22 -13.00
C ALA A 301 -2.85 -12.81 -13.91
N TYR A 302 -4.04 -13.14 -13.48
CA TYR A 302 -5.30 -12.77 -14.11
C TYR A 302 -6.24 -12.19 -13.06
N THR A 303 -6.94 -11.10 -13.39
CA THR A 303 -8.03 -10.57 -12.59
C THR A 303 -9.22 -10.25 -13.47
N THR A 304 -10.42 -10.53 -12.97
CA THR A 304 -11.69 -10.18 -13.61
C THR A 304 -12.61 -9.48 -12.62
N VAL A 305 -13.31 -8.46 -13.07
CA VAL A 305 -14.31 -7.70 -12.30
C VAL A 305 -15.68 -7.95 -12.93
N GLY A 306 -16.73 -8.08 -12.08
CA GLY A 306 -18.09 -8.22 -12.56
C GLY A 306 -18.54 -7.05 -13.44
N ASP A 307 -19.51 -7.30 -14.33
CA ASP A 307 -19.87 -6.37 -15.41
C ASP A 307 -20.68 -5.15 -14.95
N ASN A 308 -21.36 -5.24 -13.80
CA ASN A 308 -22.33 -4.22 -13.40
C ASN A 308 -21.67 -3.02 -12.71
N ASP A 309 -20.72 -3.26 -11.81
CA ASP A 309 -20.17 -2.25 -10.93
C ASP A 309 -18.66 -2.35 -10.83
N ALA A 310 -18.00 -1.20 -10.64
CA ALA A 310 -16.58 -1.15 -10.36
C ALA A 310 -16.29 -1.64 -8.94
N LEU A 311 -15.06 -2.09 -8.71
CA LEU A 311 -14.56 -2.48 -7.41
C LEU A 311 -13.83 -1.30 -6.75
N ALA A 312 -14.17 -1.02 -5.50
CA ALA A 312 -13.32 -0.25 -4.59
C ALA A 312 -12.38 -1.21 -3.84
N PHE A 313 -11.06 -0.92 -3.85
CA PHE A 313 -10.04 -1.87 -3.37
C PHE A 313 -9.86 -1.92 -1.86
N GLY A 314 -10.25 -0.87 -1.15
CA GLY A 314 -10.03 -0.66 0.28
C GLY A 314 -9.66 0.78 0.60
N LEU A 315 -9.12 1.02 1.79
CA LEU A 315 -8.85 2.36 2.33
C LEU A 315 -7.36 2.68 2.37
N GLY A 316 -7.02 3.90 1.99
CA GLY A 316 -5.67 4.32 1.64
C GLY A 316 -5.27 3.84 0.24
N ASN A 317 -4.02 4.08 -0.15
CA ASN A 317 -3.49 3.65 -1.45
C ASN A 317 -2.69 2.32 -1.38
N GLY A 318 -2.74 1.60 -0.26
CA GLY A 318 -2.04 0.33 -0.07
C GLY A 318 -2.76 -0.88 -0.69
N PRO A 319 -4.09 -1.06 -0.50
CA PRO A 319 -4.81 -2.21 -1.05
C PRO A 319 -4.82 -2.21 -2.58
N GLY A 320 -4.63 -3.39 -3.18
CA GLY A 320 -4.54 -3.53 -4.64
C GLY A 320 -4.93 -4.90 -5.17
N SER A 321 -4.49 -5.25 -6.38
CA SER A 321 -4.70 -6.54 -7.04
C SER A 321 -3.39 -7.16 -7.55
N TYR A 322 -3.44 -8.39 -8.03
CA TYR A 322 -2.26 -9.08 -8.58
C TYR A 322 -1.74 -8.46 -9.89
N THR A 323 -2.58 -7.71 -10.59
CA THR A 323 -2.31 -7.20 -11.94
C THR A 323 -1.83 -5.76 -11.98
N LEU A 324 -1.52 -5.14 -10.82
CA LEU A 324 -1.01 -3.77 -10.75
C LEU A 324 0.35 -3.60 -11.40
N LEU A 325 0.57 -2.43 -12.01
CA LEU A 325 1.90 -1.92 -12.36
C LEU A 325 2.48 -1.06 -11.25
N PRO A 326 3.81 -0.97 -11.11
CA PRO A 326 4.44 -0.05 -10.18
C PRO A 326 4.26 1.41 -10.62
N ILE A 327 4.43 2.34 -9.69
CA ILE A 327 4.46 3.80 -9.80
C ILE A 327 3.13 4.47 -10.10
N ARG A 328 2.52 4.30 -11.27
CA ARG A 328 1.42 5.15 -11.69
C ARG A 328 0.10 4.40 -11.76
N GLY A 329 -0.92 4.93 -11.08
CA GLY A 329 -2.36 4.71 -11.10
C GLY A 329 -3.00 3.52 -11.84
N PRO A 330 -2.27 2.49 -12.26
CA PRO A 330 -2.83 1.42 -13.06
C PRO A 330 -3.82 0.56 -12.30
N PHE A 331 -3.86 0.62 -10.99
CA PHE A 331 -4.87 -0.10 -10.23
C PHE A 331 -6.29 0.46 -10.40
N VAL A 332 -6.41 1.69 -10.86
CA VAL A 332 -7.72 2.31 -11.11
C VAL A 332 -8.48 1.54 -12.19
N PHE A 333 -7.84 1.25 -13.33
CA PHE A 333 -8.50 0.53 -14.42
C PHE A 333 -8.75 -0.95 -14.10
N THR A 334 -7.89 -1.60 -13.31
CA THR A 334 -8.09 -3.01 -12.95
C THR A 334 -9.33 -3.26 -12.11
N GLY A 335 -9.90 -2.22 -11.48
CA GLY A 335 -11.13 -2.27 -10.72
C GLY A 335 -12.39 -1.85 -11.49
N TYR A 336 -12.27 -1.46 -12.77
CA TYR A 336 -13.45 -1.07 -13.54
C TYR A 336 -14.38 -2.24 -13.82
N ALA A 337 -15.69 -1.95 -13.89
CA ALA A 337 -16.69 -2.96 -14.23
C ALA A 337 -16.37 -3.66 -15.55
N GLY A 338 -16.52 -4.99 -15.61
CA GLY A 338 -16.23 -5.79 -16.80
C GLY A 338 -14.74 -5.87 -17.20
N MET A 339 -13.82 -5.43 -16.35
CA MET A 339 -12.38 -5.41 -16.70
C MET A 339 -11.75 -6.77 -16.48
N ASN A 340 -11.16 -7.30 -17.54
CA ASN A 340 -10.31 -8.49 -17.55
C ASN A 340 -8.85 -8.07 -17.73
N THR A 341 -7.99 -8.39 -16.78
CA THR A 341 -6.59 -7.95 -16.79
C THR A 341 -5.64 -9.13 -16.65
N HIS A 342 -4.66 -9.18 -17.52
CA HIS A 342 -3.58 -10.18 -17.58
C HIS A 342 -2.26 -9.51 -17.25
N LYS A 343 -1.41 -10.17 -16.47
CA LYS A 343 -0.06 -9.69 -16.16
C LYS A 343 0.96 -10.82 -16.18
N LEU A 344 2.08 -10.56 -16.84
CA LEU A 344 3.31 -11.33 -16.68
C LEU A 344 4.31 -10.53 -15.85
N LEU A 345 4.97 -11.20 -14.93
CA LEU A 345 6.04 -10.63 -14.11
C LEU A 345 7.24 -11.57 -14.18
N PHE A 346 8.37 -11.01 -14.60
CA PHE A 346 9.67 -11.65 -14.57
C PHE A 346 10.55 -10.95 -13.56
N GLU A 347 11.27 -11.73 -12.74
CA GLU A 347 12.19 -11.20 -11.73
C GLU A 347 13.50 -11.99 -11.79
N TYR A 348 14.64 -11.31 -11.62
CA TYR A 348 15.94 -11.94 -11.54
C TYR A 348 16.76 -11.35 -10.38
N ASP A 349 17.30 -12.22 -9.54
CA ASP A 349 18.29 -11.92 -8.51
C ASP A 349 19.67 -12.28 -9.07
N PHE A 350 20.50 -11.27 -9.35
CA PHE A 350 21.81 -11.44 -9.99
C PHE A 350 22.88 -12.02 -9.05
N LYS A 351 22.55 -12.34 -7.81
CA LYS A 351 23.44 -13.00 -6.87
C LYS A 351 24.02 -14.30 -7.44
N GLU A 352 23.20 -15.07 -8.15
CA GLU A 352 23.57 -16.35 -8.75
C GLU A 352 24.65 -16.22 -9.85
N VAL A 353 24.78 -15.03 -10.44
CA VAL A 353 25.81 -14.72 -11.44
C VAL A 353 26.88 -13.77 -10.90
N GLY A 354 27.00 -13.65 -9.57
CA GLY A 354 28.07 -12.91 -8.88
C GLY A 354 27.82 -11.42 -8.65
N ALA A 355 26.65 -10.87 -9.04
CA ALA A 355 26.29 -9.48 -8.78
C ALA A 355 25.36 -9.38 -7.55
N GLU A 356 25.94 -9.59 -6.36
CA GLU A 356 25.19 -9.57 -5.10
C GLU A 356 24.50 -8.22 -4.87
N GLY A 357 23.23 -8.26 -4.44
CA GLY A 357 22.41 -7.07 -4.18
C GLY A 357 21.69 -6.51 -5.40
N LEU A 358 22.08 -6.88 -6.64
CA LEU A 358 21.41 -6.43 -7.85
C LEU A 358 20.17 -7.30 -8.14
N LYS A 359 19.04 -6.65 -8.43
CA LYS A 359 17.78 -7.30 -8.83
C LYS A 359 17.11 -6.53 -9.95
N ALA A 360 16.46 -7.24 -10.86
CA ALA A 360 15.66 -6.65 -11.93
C ALA A 360 14.26 -7.28 -11.99
N LYS A 361 13.29 -6.49 -12.48
CA LYS A 361 11.90 -6.93 -12.72
C LYS A 361 11.38 -6.36 -14.01
N LEU A 362 10.59 -7.15 -14.74
CA LEU A 362 9.84 -6.74 -15.90
C LEU A 362 8.37 -7.11 -15.71
N HIS A 363 7.49 -6.13 -15.82
CA HIS A 363 6.06 -6.28 -15.74
C HIS A 363 5.44 -6.00 -17.11
N LEU A 364 4.59 -6.90 -17.59
CA LEU A 364 3.80 -6.71 -18.82
C LEU A 364 2.34 -6.86 -18.45
N VAL A 365 1.50 -5.88 -18.78
CA VAL A 365 0.06 -5.87 -18.44
C VAL A 365 -0.77 -5.58 -19.66
N LYS A 366 -1.88 -6.29 -19.79
CA LYS A 366 -2.94 -6.02 -20.77
C LYS A 366 -4.29 -6.17 -20.10
N GLY A 367 -5.12 -5.13 -20.19
CA GLY A 367 -6.50 -5.12 -19.72
C GLY A 367 -7.47 -4.88 -20.87
N LYS A 368 -8.61 -5.55 -20.82
CA LYS A 368 -9.71 -5.35 -21.75
C LYS A 368 -11.02 -5.33 -20.96
N GLN A 369 -11.86 -4.33 -21.22
CA GLN A 369 -13.17 -4.20 -20.64
C GLN A 369 -14.20 -4.82 -21.61
N ASP A 370 -14.92 -5.85 -21.18
CA ASP A 370 -15.79 -6.62 -22.08
C ASP A 370 -17.19 -6.00 -22.17
N ALA A 371 -17.83 -5.65 -21.05
CA ALA A 371 -19.21 -5.14 -21.05
C ALA A 371 -19.46 -4.18 -19.88
N PRO A 372 -19.07 -2.91 -19.99
CA PRO A 372 -19.32 -1.96 -18.92
C PRO A 372 -20.79 -1.52 -18.95
N HIS A 373 -21.57 -1.89 -17.95
CA HIS A 373 -22.94 -1.42 -17.78
C HIS A 373 -23.00 -0.12 -16.98
N ARG A 374 -22.23 -0.02 -15.91
CA ARG A 374 -22.20 1.13 -15.01
C ARG A 374 -20.77 1.41 -14.60
N ASN A 375 -20.50 2.65 -14.21
CA ASN A 375 -19.20 3.11 -13.73
C ASN A 375 -18.00 2.50 -14.48
N ALA A 376 -18.03 2.67 -15.78
CA ALA A 376 -17.01 2.14 -16.70
C ALA A 376 -15.61 2.79 -16.52
N GLY A 377 -15.45 3.64 -15.51
CA GLY A 377 -14.29 4.49 -15.34
C GLY A 377 -14.48 5.85 -16.02
N PRO A 378 -13.40 6.59 -16.31
CA PRO A 378 -13.46 7.94 -16.88
C PRO A 378 -13.93 7.99 -18.33
N THR A 379 -14.12 6.85 -18.99
CA THR A 379 -14.64 6.76 -20.36
C THR A 379 -16.18 6.86 -20.36
N ALA A 380 -16.71 7.52 -21.38
CA ALA A 380 -18.17 7.65 -21.53
C ALA A 380 -18.87 6.30 -21.57
N ALA A 381 -20.12 6.25 -21.10
CA ALA A 381 -20.97 5.09 -21.24
C ALA A 381 -20.92 4.55 -22.68
N ASN A 382 -20.75 3.25 -22.85
CA ASN A 382 -20.61 2.52 -24.11
C ASN A 382 -19.22 2.51 -24.78
N THR A 383 -18.17 3.03 -24.17
CA THR A 383 -16.80 2.85 -24.67
C THR A 383 -16.07 1.79 -23.85
N HIS A 384 -15.57 0.75 -24.54
CA HIS A 384 -14.73 -0.28 -23.92
C HIS A 384 -13.29 0.21 -23.79
N MET A 385 -12.72 0.05 -22.60
CA MET A 385 -11.33 0.39 -22.38
C MET A 385 -10.42 -0.80 -22.74
N ASN A 386 -9.42 -0.53 -23.56
CA ASN A 386 -8.28 -1.43 -23.77
C ASN A 386 -7.04 -0.75 -23.25
N VAL A 387 -6.32 -1.41 -22.38
CA VAL A 387 -5.12 -0.86 -21.72
C VAL A 387 -3.97 -1.82 -21.91
N LYS A 388 -2.83 -1.29 -22.32
CA LYS A 388 -1.56 -2.01 -22.32
C LYS A 388 -0.55 -1.24 -21.50
N GLY A 389 0.33 -1.93 -20.84
CA GLY A 389 1.38 -1.26 -20.10
C GLY A 389 2.50 -2.20 -19.75
N TRP A 390 3.64 -1.61 -19.46
CA TRP A 390 4.78 -2.34 -18.95
C TRP A 390 5.56 -1.51 -17.95
N ALA A 391 6.34 -2.19 -17.11
CA ALA A 391 7.25 -1.52 -16.22
C ALA A 391 8.55 -2.31 -16.11
N ALA A 392 9.67 -1.61 -16.05
CA ALA A 392 10.97 -2.16 -15.73
C ALA A 392 11.47 -1.57 -14.43
N GLN A 393 12.01 -2.42 -13.58
CA GLN A 393 12.61 -2.02 -12.31
C GLN A 393 14.01 -2.63 -12.19
N ALA A 394 14.94 -1.85 -11.66
CA ALA A 394 16.21 -2.36 -11.18
C ALA A 394 16.46 -1.81 -9.78
N SER A 395 17.02 -2.61 -8.89
CA SER A 395 17.44 -2.19 -7.55
C SER A 395 18.78 -2.80 -7.22
N TYR A 396 19.59 -2.03 -6.51
CA TYR A 396 20.90 -2.45 -6.08
C TYR A 396 21.10 -2.10 -4.60
N ASP A 397 21.14 -3.12 -3.75
CA ASP A 397 21.55 -2.99 -2.36
C ASP A 397 23.08 -3.05 -2.35
N ILE A 398 23.73 -1.94 -2.01
CA ILE A 398 25.20 -1.80 -2.12
C ILE A 398 25.88 -2.63 -1.02
N PRO A 399 26.56 -3.75 -1.34
CA PRO A 399 26.99 -4.72 -0.33
C PRO A 399 28.01 -4.17 0.66
N TRP A 400 28.87 -3.25 0.23
CA TRP A 400 29.95 -2.68 1.03
C TRP A 400 29.54 -1.44 1.85
N VAL A 401 28.30 -0.93 1.68
CA VAL A 401 27.74 0.17 2.46
C VAL A 401 26.39 -0.24 3.03
N LYS A 402 26.40 -0.73 4.25
CA LYS A 402 25.19 -1.23 4.91
C LYS A 402 24.09 -0.17 4.94
N GLY A 403 22.94 -0.52 4.37
CA GLY A 403 21.75 0.33 4.36
C GLY A 403 21.70 1.32 3.18
N LEU A 404 22.69 1.34 2.30
CA LEU A 404 22.63 2.13 1.07
C LEU A 404 22.09 1.29 -0.08
N SER A 405 21.07 1.82 -0.78
CA SER A 405 20.52 1.20 -1.98
C SER A 405 20.17 2.25 -3.03
N ALA A 406 20.18 1.82 -4.28
CA ALA A 406 19.73 2.60 -5.42
C ALA A 406 18.64 1.81 -6.16
N SER A 407 17.67 2.51 -6.74
CA SER A 407 16.65 1.86 -7.58
C SER A 407 16.16 2.78 -8.68
N VAL A 408 15.79 2.18 -9.79
CA VAL A 408 15.11 2.85 -10.89
C VAL A 408 13.84 2.08 -11.24
N THR A 409 12.78 2.79 -11.53
CA THR A 409 11.52 2.21 -12.03
C THR A 409 11.03 3.05 -13.18
N TYR A 410 10.77 2.41 -14.29
CA TYR A 410 10.11 3.01 -15.45
C TYR A 410 8.76 2.32 -15.65
N THR A 411 7.72 3.09 -15.92
CA THR A 411 6.37 2.55 -16.21
C THR A 411 5.78 3.30 -17.39
N ALA A 412 5.32 2.57 -18.40
CA ALA A 412 4.56 3.07 -19.53
C ALA A 412 3.15 2.45 -19.52
N LEU A 413 2.14 3.25 -19.86
CA LEU A 413 0.74 2.86 -19.97
C LEU A 413 0.14 3.48 -21.24
N GLU A 414 -0.51 2.64 -22.08
CA GLU A 414 -1.21 3.00 -23.30
C GLU A 414 -2.70 2.68 -23.22
#